data_da27bbc5dcc3e9432c3c184a291d1a31
#
_entry.id   da27bbc5dcc3e9432c3c184a291d1a31
#
_cell.length_a   1.000
_cell.length_b   1.000
_cell.length_c   1.000
_cell.angle_alpha   90.00
_cell.angle_beta   90.00
_cell.angle_gamma   90.00
#
_symmetry.space_group_name_H-M   'P 1'
#
loop_
_entity.id
_entity.type
_entity.pdbx_description
1 polymer ?
#
loop_
_entity_poly.entity_id
_entity_poly.type
_entity_poly.pdbx_seq_one_letter_code
_entity_poly.pdbx_strand_id
1 'polypeptide(L)'
;MEAKPMKILIIEDDINDCNNFIECAKTRNDIEIVAITDSDIDGLRYAKTLRPEGIVLDLELNNSSSGNVDSLDFVTDLQALNLEYMPIVIVTTHVNSKRTYDILHREGVDFILYKAHPNYSANLVLNHFISMRQAENVQSTQKNV
;
A
#
# COMPACT_ATOMS: atom_id res chain seq x y z
N MET A 1 10.94 22.24 -11.29
CA MET A 1 11.10 20.79 -11.56
C MET A 1 9.90 20.03 -11.03
N GLU A 2 9.28 19.26 -11.87
CA GLU A 2 8.21 18.37 -11.45
C GLU A 2 8.78 17.20 -10.64
N ALA A 3 8.11 16.85 -9.56
CA ALA A 3 8.46 15.67 -8.80
C ALA A 3 8.22 14.41 -9.65
N LYS A 4 9.06 13.40 -9.49
CA LYS A 4 8.85 12.11 -10.15
C LYS A 4 7.56 11.48 -9.63
N PRO A 5 6.82 10.74 -10.48
CA PRO A 5 5.67 9.99 -10.03
C PRO A 5 6.04 9.04 -8.90
N MET A 6 5.15 8.91 -7.93
CA MET A 6 5.32 7.96 -6.83
C MET A 6 5.05 6.55 -7.34
N LYS A 7 5.97 5.64 -7.12
CA LYS A 7 5.85 4.25 -7.56
C LYS A 7 5.03 3.45 -6.55
N ILE A 8 3.93 2.87 -7.02
CA ILE A 8 2.99 2.14 -6.17
C ILE A 8 2.89 0.70 -6.65
N LEU A 9 3.04 -0.22 -5.71
CA LEU A 9 2.76 -1.64 -5.90
C LEU A 9 1.36 -1.93 -5.32
N ILE A 10 0.53 -2.66 -6.06
CA ILE A 10 -0.81 -3.02 -5.62
C ILE A 10 -0.90 -4.52 -5.46
N ILE A 11 -1.29 -4.97 -4.25
CA ILE A 11 -1.53 -6.36 -3.91
C ILE A 11 -3.02 -6.50 -3.62
N GLU A 12 -3.76 -6.98 -4.61
CA GLU A 12 -5.22 -7.00 -4.62
C GLU A 12 -5.69 -8.11 -5.55
N ASP A 13 -6.68 -8.89 -5.12
CA ASP A 13 -7.21 -9.97 -5.93
C ASP A 13 -8.57 -9.66 -6.57
N ASP A 14 -9.24 -8.60 -6.14
CA ASP A 14 -10.51 -8.19 -6.77
C ASP A 14 -10.22 -7.42 -8.05
N ILE A 15 -10.72 -7.95 -9.17
CA ILE A 15 -10.43 -7.36 -10.48
C ILE A 15 -11.05 -5.97 -10.64
N ASN A 16 -12.20 -5.73 -10.03
CA ASN A 16 -12.85 -4.41 -10.09
C ASN A 16 -12.02 -3.37 -9.33
N ASP A 17 -11.52 -3.74 -8.16
CA ASP A 17 -10.63 -2.85 -7.38
C ASP A 17 -9.35 -2.57 -8.14
N CYS A 18 -8.74 -3.58 -8.75
CA CYS A 18 -7.55 -3.39 -9.59
C CYS A 18 -7.82 -2.42 -10.74
N ASN A 19 -8.93 -2.60 -11.45
CA ASN A 19 -9.29 -1.73 -12.56
C ASN A 19 -9.53 -0.29 -12.10
N ASN A 20 -10.12 -0.10 -10.93
CA ASN A 20 -10.34 1.24 -10.38
C ASN A 20 -9.00 1.95 -10.12
N PHE A 21 -8.00 1.26 -9.58
CA PHE A 21 -6.66 1.83 -9.41
C PHE A 21 -6.02 2.18 -10.75
N ILE A 22 -6.11 1.31 -11.73
CA ILE A 22 -5.54 1.54 -13.06
C ILE A 22 -6.16 2.77 -13.71
N GLU A 23 -7.50 2.88 -13.68
CA GLU A 23 -8.20 4.01 -14.28
C GLU A 23 -7.87 5.33 -13.57
N CYS A 24 -7.78 5.31 -12.25
CA CYS A 24 -7.39 6.51 -11.50
C CYS A 24 -5.96 6.95 -11.84
N ALA A 25 -5.02 6.02 -11.93
CA ALA A 25 -3.63 6.34 -12.22
C ALA A 25 -3.45 6.92 -13.61
N LYS A 26 -4.25 6.48 -14.59
CA LYS A 26 -4.19 7.00 -15.97
C LYS A 26 -4.44 8.50 -16.08
N THR A 27 -5.20 9.05 -15.16
CA THR A 27 -5.56 10.48 -15.17
C THR A 27 -4.65 11.32 -14.29
N ARG A 28 -3.59 10.73 -13.73
CA ARG A 28 -2.71 11.39 -12.77
C ARG A 28 -1.27 11.37 -13.26
N ASN A 29 -0.56 12.47 -12.99
CA ASN A 29 0.86 12.59 -13.29
C ASN A 29 1.75 12.26 -12.09
N ASP A 30 1.17 12.08 -10.91
CA ASP A 30 1.90 11.93 -9.66
C ASP A 30 2.01 10.48 -9.18
N ILE A 31 1.36 9.53 -9.88
CA ILE A 31 1.31 8.11 -9.52
C ILE A 31 1.74 7.25 -10.71
N GLU A 32 2.61 6.29 -10.44
CA GLU A 32 2.97 5.24 -11.39
C GLU A 32 2.73 3.88 -10.72
N ILE A 33 1.81 3.07 -11.25
CA ILE A 33 1.60 1.71 -10.77
C ILE A 33 2.67 0.82 -11.40
N VAL A 34 3.60 0.32 -10.59
CA VAL A 34 4.74 -0.46 -11.10
C VAL A 34 4.40 -1.94 -11.26
N ALA A 35 3.45 -2.45 -10.49
CA ALA A 35 2.94 -3.82 -10.63
C ALA A 35 1.64 -3.97 -9.87
N ILE A 36 0.84 -4.95 -10.31
CA ILE A 36 -0.36 -5.41 -9.63
C ILE A 36 -0.26 -6.93 -9.53
N THR A 37 -0.48 -7.47 -8.35
CA THR A 37 -0.47 -8.91 -8.15
C THR A 37 -1.57 -9.31 -7.16
N ASP A 38 -2.06 -10.54 -7.30
CA ASP A 38 -2.99 -11.14 -6.35
C ASP A 38 -2.29 -12.04 -5.33
N SER A 39 -0.97 -12.10 -5.37
CA SER A 39 -0.14 -13.00 -4.57
C SER A 39 0.75 -12.20 -3.61
N ASP A 40 0.70 -12.57 -2.32
CA ASP A 40 1.58 -11.97 -1.31
C ASP A 40 3.05 -12.33 -1.56
N ILE A 41 3.34 -13.54 -2.05
CA ILE A 41 4.71 -13.96 -2.40
C ILE A 41 5.27 -13.10 -3.53
N ASP A 42 4.50 -12.93 -4.60
CA ASP A 42 4.90 -12.09 -5.73
C ASP A 42 5.01 -10.63 -5.29
N GLY A 43 4.13 -10.19 -4.38
CA GLY A 43 4.21 -8.85 -3.81
C GLY A 43 5.53 -8.58 -3.11
N LEU A 44 6.01 -9.54 -2.32
CA LEU A 44 7.32 -9.42 -1.65
C LEU A 44 8.46 -9.35 -2.66
N ARG A 45 8.40 -10.18 -3.71
CA ARG A 45 9.39 -10.17 -4.78
C ARG A 45 9.43 -8.81 -5.49
N TYR A 46 8.27 -8.27 -5.82
CA TYR A 46 8.17 -6.95 -6.46
C TYR A 46 8.62 -5.82 -5.53
N ALA A 47 8.32 -5.91 -4.24
CA ALA A 47 8.81 -4.93 -3.28
C ALA A 47 10.34 -4.86 -3.26
N LYS A 48 10.99 -6.01 -3.36
CA LYS A 48 12.45 -6.10 -3.39
C LYS A 48 13.03 -5.63 -4.72
N THR A 49 12.43 -5.99 -5.85
CA THR A 49 13.02 -5.79 -7.18
C THR A 49 12.62 -4.48 -7.82
N LEU A 50 11.39 -3.99 -7.60
CA LEU A 50 10.87 -2.77 -8.24
C LEU A 50 11.01 -1.53 -7.37
N ARG A 51 11.35 -1.70 -6.11
CA ARG A 51 11.54 -0.60 -5.14
C ARG A 51 10.37 0.38 -5.12
N PRO A 52 9.13 -0.08 -4.88
CA PRO A 52 7.99 0.83 -4.79
C PRO A 52 8.14 1.74 -3.57
N GLU A 53 7.65 2.95 -3.69
CA GLU A 53 7.59 3.90 -2.58
C GLU A 53 6.34 3.68 -1.72
N GLY A 54 5.30 3.09 -2.30
CA GLY A 54 4.07 2.77 -1.61
C GLY A 54 3.53 1.41 -2.01
N ILE A 55 2.81 0.78 -1.09
CA ILE A 55 2.18 -0.53 -1.30
C ILE A 55 0.73 -0.45 -0.84
N VAL A 56 -0.20 -0.78 -1.74
CA VAL A 56 -1.59 -1.06 -1.37
C VAL A 56 -1.68 -2.54 -1.07
N LEU A 57 -2.15 -2.89 0.11
CA LEU A 57 -2.29 -4.28 0.53
C LEU A 57 -3.75 -4.56 0.91
N ASP A 58 -4.42 -5.40 0.11
CA ASP A 58 -5.72 -5.94 0.50
C ASP A 58 -5.53 -6.93 1.64
N LEU A 59 -6.18 -6.69 2.77
CA LEU A 59 -6.06 -7.58 3.92
C LEU A 59 -6.63 -8.96 3.64
N GLU A 60 -7.72 -9.04 2.87
CA GLU A 60 -8.44 -10.28 2.59
C GLU A 60 -8.05 -10.86 1.22
N LEU A 61 -6.80 -11.30 1.07
CA LEU A 61 -6.36 -11.97 -0.15
C LEU A 61 -6.75 -13.45 -0.15
N ASN A 62 -7.46 -13.87 -1.18
CA ASN A 62 -7.88 -15.26 -1.34
C ASN A 62 -6.71 -16.20 -1.63
N ASN A 63 -5.62 -15.68 -2.17
CA ASN A 63 -4.43 -16.44 -2.58
C ASN A 63 -3.24 -16.21 -1.66
N SER A 64 -3.50 -16.05 -0.36
CA SER A 64 -2.44 -15.88 0.63
C SER A 64 -1.61 -17.16 0.75
N SER A 65 -0.29 -17.02 0.82
CA SER A 65 0.64 -18.15 0.96
C SER A 65 0.46 -18.92 2.27
N SER A 66 -0.03 -18.26 3.31
CA SER A 66 -0.26 -18.88 4.62
C SER A 66 -1.54 -19.69 4.67
N GLY A 67 -2.39 -19.62 3.62
CA GLY A 67 -3.71 -20.22 3.62
C GLY A 67 -4.73 -19.46 4.47
N ASN A 68 -4.34 -18.39 5.12
CA ASN A 68 -5.22 -17.50 5.86
C ASN A 68 -5.83 -16.47 4.91
N VAL A 69 -7.04 -15.98 5.24
CA VAL A 69 -7.70 -14.95 4.42
C VAL A 69 -7.17 -13.56 4.68
N ASP A 70 -6.28 -13.37 5.63
CA ASP A 70 -5.67 -12.07 5.90
C ASP A 70 -4.20 -12.06 5.48
N SER A 71 -3.70 -10.85 5.20
CA SER A 71 -2.33 -10.64 4.72
C SER A 71 -1.41 -10.11 5.82
N LEU A 72 -1.70 -10.43 7.08
CA LEU A 72 -0.90 -9.93 8.21
C LEU A 72 0.57 -10.34 8.10
N ASP A 73 0.82 -11.56 7.63
CA ASP A 73 2.17 -12.08 7.49
C ASP A 73 2.99 -11.30 6.47
N PHE A 74 2.35 -10.71 5.46
CA PHE A 74 3.05 -9.92 4.45
C PHE A 74 3.82 -8.76 5.07
N VAL A 75 3.21 -8.04 6.02
CA VAL A 75 3.84 -6.87 6.62
C VAL A 75 5.08 -7.29 7.42
N THR A 76 4.97 -8.38 8.18
CA THR A 76 6.10 -8.94 8.92
C THR A 76 7.22 -9.37 7.97
N ASP A 77 6.86 -10.07 6.89
CA ASP A 77 7.82 -10.55 5.90
C ASP A 77 8.48 -9.38 5.15
N LEU A 78 7.72 -8.32 4.86
CA LEU A 78 8.27 -7.11 4.24
C LEU A 78 9.35 -6.47 5.13
N GLN A 79 9.10 -6.38 6.43
CA GLN A 79 10.08 -5.85 7.36
C GLN A 79 11.33 -6.70 7.41
N ALA A 80 11.18 -8.03 7.31
CA ALA A 80 12.30 -8.96 7.34
C ALA A 80 13.20 -8.86 6.10
N LEU A 81 12.77 -8.21 5.03
CA LEU A 81 13.60 -7.99 3.85
C LEU A 81 14.73 -6.98 4.09
N ASN A 82 14.66 -6.19 5.14
CA ASN A 82 15.66 -5.15 5.47
C ASN A 82 15.93 -4.22 4.29
N LEU A 83 14.87 -3.69 3.69
CA LEU A 83 14.99 -2.74 2.58
C LEU A 83 15.69 -1.47 3.06
N GLU A 84 16.44 -0.81 2.18
CA GLU A 84 17.15 0.44 2.50
C GLU A 84 16.19 1.51 3.03
N TYR A 85 14.96 1.53 2.51
CA TYR A 85 13.87 2.32 3.07
C TYR A 85 12.60 1.48 3.01
N MET A 86 11.70 1.73 3.96
CA MET A 86 10.42 1.03 3.98
C MET A 86 9.40 1.76 3.12
N PRO A 87 8.73 1.04 2.21
CA PRO A 87 7.57 1.62 1.52
C PRO A 87 6.49 2.04 2.51
N ILE A 88 5.73 3.06 2.13
CA ILE A 88 4.50 3.41 2.84
C ILE A 88 3.48 2.31 2.54
N VAL A 89 2.92 1.69 3.58
CA VAL A 89 1.94 0.60 3.43
C VAL A 89 0.56 1.10 3.83
N ILE A 90 -0.37 1.05 2.89
CA ILE A 90 -1.79 1.31 3.14
C ILE A 90 -2.54 0.00 2.97
N VAL A 91 -3.19 -0.44 4.03
CA VAL A 91 -4.06 -1.62 4.01
C VAL A 91 -5.47 -1.20 3.66
N THR A 92 -6.09 -1.91 2.73
CA THR A 92 -7.52 -1.77 2.44
C THR A 92 -8.24 -3.01 2.93
N THR A 93 -9.43 -2.86 3.50
CA THR A 93 -10.12 -3.98 4.14
C THR A 93 -11.62 -3.77 4.22
N HIS A 94 -12.39 -4.87 4.15
CA HIS A 94 -13.82 -4.88 4.47
C HIS A 94 -14.08 -5.12 5.96
N VAL A 95 -13.04 -5.38 6.75
CA VAL A 95 -13.17 -5.62 8.19
C VAL A 95 -13.15 -4.29 8.94
N ASN A 96 -14.16 -4.07 9.77
CA ASN A 96 -14.24 -2.90 10.65
C ASN A 96 -14.07 -3.39 12.09
N SER A 97 -12.83 -3.59 12.51
CA SER A 97 -12.46 -4.14 13.81
C SER A 97 -11.31 -3.37 14.42
N LYS A 98 -11.56 -2.77 15.57
CA LYS A 98 -10.50 -2.05 16.30
C LYS A 98 -9.32 -2.96 16.62
N ARG A 99 -9.58 -4.21 17.01
CA ARG A 99 -8.53 -5.18 17.31
C ARG A 99 -7.63 -5.43 16.10
N THR A 100 -8.22 -5.62 14.91
CA THR A 100 -7.47 -5.81 13.67
C THR A 100 -6.63 -4.58 13.35
N TYR A 101 -7.21 -3.39 13.49
CA TYR A 101 -6.50 -2.14 13.22
C TYR A 101 -5.32 -1.94 14.18
N ASP A 102 -5.51 -2.25 15.46
CA ASP A 102 -4.44 -2.14 16.45
C ASP A 102 -3.28 -3.10 16.12
N ILE A 103 -3.58 -4.32 15.67
CA ILE A 103 -2.57 -5.28 15.25
C ILE A 103 -1.80 -4.76 14.04
N LEU A 104 -2.50 -4.28 13.02
CA LEU A 104 -1.89 -3.76 11.80
C LEU A 104 -0.96 -2.57 12.09
N HIS A 105 -1.40 -1.63 12.92
CA HIS A 105 -0.56 -0.50 13.31
C HIS A 105 0.68 -0.95 14.07
N ARG A 106 0.51 -1.94 14.95
CA ARG A 106 1.64 -2.50 15.72
C ARG A 106 2.66 -3.16 14.79
N GLU A 107 2.20 -3.77 13.70
CA GLU A 107 3.06 -4.40 12.69
C GLU A 107 3.70 -3.40 11.74
N GLY A 108 3.38 -2.10 11.84
CA GLY A 108 4.03 -1.07 11.05
C GLY A 108 3.27 -0.60 9.81
N VAL A 109 1.98 -0.92 9.71
CA VAL A 109 1.12 -0.38 8.64
C VAL A 109 0.91 1.11 8.88
N ASP A 110 1.06 1.91 7.84
CA ASP A 110 0.99 3.37 7.95
C ASP A 110 -0.43 3.89 7.97
N PHE A 111 -1.34 3.25 7.24
CA PHE A 111 -2.72 3.68 7.19
C PHE A 111 -3.64 2.53 6.82
N ILE A 112 -4.90 2.59 7.30
CA ILE A 112 -5.91 1.56 7.04
C ILE A 112 -7.16 2.24 6.51
N LEU A 113 -7.68 1.75 5.37
CA LEU A 113 -8.90 2.27 4.78
C LEU A 113 -9.95 1.18 4.72
N TYR A 114 -11.12 1.49 5.27
CA TYR A 114 -12.28 0.60 5.29
C TYR A 114 -13.04 0.72 3.96
N LYS A 115 -13.08 -0.38 3.20
CA LYS A 115 -13.64 -0.39 1.84
C LYS A 115 -15.14 -0.10 1.78
N ALA A 116 -15.88 -0.42 2.84
CA ALA A 116 -17.31 -0.17 2.88
C ALA A 116 -17.67 1.26 3.35
N HIS A 117 -16.69 2.09 3.68
CA HIS A 117 -16.94 3.47 4.02
C HIS A 117 -17.47 4.22 2.77
N PRO A 118 -18.53 5.06 2.91
CA PRO A 118 -19.13 5.76 1.77
C PRO A 118 -18.15 6.59 0.95
N ASN A 119 -17.09 7.11 1.57
CA ASN A 119 -16.09 7.95 0.91
C ASN A 119 -14.90 7.16 0.35
N TYR A 120 -14.90 5.82 0.48
CA TYR A 120 -13.80 5.01 -0.04
C TYR A 120 -13.79 5.03 -1.57
N SER A 121 -12.59 5.23 -2.12
CA SER A 121 -12.35 5.11 -3.56
C SER A 121 -10.87 4.83 -3.80
N ALA A 122 -10.54 4.32 -4.98
CA ALA A 122 -9.14 4.15 -5.37
C ALA A 122 -8.40 5.49 -5.34
N ASN A 123 -9.05 6.55 -5.80
CA ASN A 123 -8.44 7.88 -5.79
C ASN A 123 -8.13 8.37 -4.38
N LEU A 124 -8.99 8.07 -3.41
CA LEU A 124 -8.74 8.40 -2.01
C LEU A 124 -7.46 7.71 -1.50
N VAL A 125 -7.29 6.42 -1.82
CA VAL A 125 -6.08 5.68 -1.43
C VAL A 125 -4.84 6.35 -2.01
N LEU A 126 -4.86 6.66 -3.31
CA LEU A 126 -3.71 7.28 -3.98
C LEU A 126 -3.39 8.66 -3.40
N ASN A 127 -4.42 9.44 -3.06
CA ASN A 127 -4.23 10.74 -2.42
C ASN A 127 -3.54 10.61 -1.06
N HIS A 128 -3.86 9.58 -0.28
CA HIS A 128 -3.18 9.34 1.00
C HIS A 128 -1.68 9.10 0.81
N PHE A 129 -1.29 8.33 -0.20
CA PHE A 129 0.13 8.11 -0.50
C PHE A 129 0.85 9.42 -0.76
N ILE A 130 0.28 10.28 -1.59
CA ILE A 130 0.89 11.56 -1.94
C ILE A 130 1.02 12.45 -0.69
N SER A 131 -0.03 12.51 0.13
CA SER A 131 0.00 13.31 1.37
C SER A 131 1.07 12.80 2.33
N MET A 132 1.20 11.48 2.49
CA MET A 132 2.17 10.87 3.39
C MET A 132 3.59 11.08 2.89
N ARG A 133 3.84 10.98 1.57
CA ARG A 133 5.15 11.26 0.98
C ARG A 133 5.55 12.72 1.22
N GLN A 134 4.63 13.65 1.05
CA GLN A 134 4.88 15.07 1.30
C GLN A 134 5.23 15.34 2.76
N ALA A 135 4.53 14.71 3.70
CA ALA A 135 4.81 14.85 5.13
C ALA A 135 6.19 14.31 5.48
N GLU A 136 6.61 13.18 4.92
CA GLU A 136 7.95 12.62 5.13
C GLU A 136 9.02 13.55 4.59
N ASN A 137 8.81 14.15 3.40
CA ASN A 137 9.76 15.08 2.81
C ASN A 137 9.93 16.33 3.66
N VAL A 138 8.84 16.87 4.22
CA VAL A 138 8.90 18.02 5.13
C VAL A 138 9.69 17.67 6.38
N GLN A 139 9.44 16.50 6.98
CA GLN A 139 10.17 16.07 8.18
C GLN A 139 11.66 15.89 7.90
N SER A 140 12.03 15.29 6.76
CA SER A 140 13.42 15.15 6.35
C SER A 140 14.10 16.52 6.20
N THR A 141 13.43 17.48 5.59
CA THR A 141 13.96 18.83 5.42
C THR A 141 14.18 19.52 6.77
N GLN A 142 13.23 19.36 7.70
CA GLN A 142 13.35 19.95 9.04
C GLN A 142 14.49 19.34 9.85
N LYS A 143 14.74 18.02 9.69
CA LYS A 143 15.81 17.34 10.41
C LYS A 143 17.20 17.75 9.94
N ASN A 144 17.33 18.27 8.75
CA ASN A 144 18.61 18.67 8.15
C ASN A 144 18.94 20.15 8.38
N VAL A 145 18.11 20.84 9.16
CA VAL A 145 18.36 22.24 9.56
C VAL A 145 18.92 22.32 11.01
#